data_b28f07bb2ab5429df516bd62359481ce
#
_entry.id   b28f07bb2ab5429df516bd62359481ce
#
_cell.length_a   1.000
_cell.length_b   1.000
_cell.length_c   1.000
_cell.angle_alpha   90.00
_cell.angle_beta   90.00
_cell.angle_gamma   90.00
#
_symmetry.space_group_name_H-M   'P 1'
#
loop_
_entity.id
_entity.type
_entity.pdbx_description
1 polymer ?
#
loop_
_entity_poly.entity_id
_entity_poly.type
_entity_poly.pdbx_seq_one_letter_code
_entity_poly.pdbx_strand_id
1 'polypeptide(L)'
;MTSMPHITKTLLLGLIFVYGFTFNDPERETKVRVAPDSEVIIAGTTNVNEFTCTYNLQEQEMPIRLEYDEKSDQILFRNAELKLVNDCFDCGGRAINKDFQELLKTEKHPQVGLKLLYVEPPSADQSMVDVGVEIKIAGVSRTYKTELHCDQSKNICVNGTLTLRLSDFELEAPKKMLGMIKVDDEIKVHLTLQMSEI
;
A
#
# COMPACT_ATOMS: atom_id res chain seq x y z
N MET A 1 22.05 44.24 -75.86
CA MET A 1 22.50 44.98 -74.66
C MET A 1 21.34 45.01 -73.69
N THR A 2 21.27 44.07 -72.79
CA THR A 2 20.36 44.15 -71.64
C THR A 2 20.89 43.21 -70.55
N SER A 3 21.25 43.84 -69.48
CA SER A 3 21.85 43.27 -68.29
C SER A 3 20.82 42.41 -67.49
N MET A 4 21.17 41.14 -67.11
CA MET A 4 20.41 40.34 -66.16
C MET A 4 20.85 40.70 -64.75
N PRO A 5 19.91 40.88 -63.81
CA PRO A 5 20.26 41.00 -62.40
C PRO A 5 20.37 39.61 -61.71
N HIS A 6 21.39 39.49 -60.89
CA HIS A 6 21.66 38.32 -60.02
C HIS A 6 20.59 38.16 -59.00
N ILE A 7 19.94 36.98 -59.00
CA ILE A 7 19.03 36.57 -57.95
C ILE A 7 19.85 35.91 -56.82
N THR A 8 20.04 36.64 -55.74
CA THR A 8 20.61 36.15 -54.50
C THR A 8 19.63 35.19 -53.87
N LYS A 9 19.98 33.87 -53.78
CA LYS A 9 19.29 32.86 -53.05
C LYS A 9 19.49 33.10 -51.52
N THR A 10 18.50 33.69 -50.86
CA THR A 10 18.44 33.80 -49.43
C THR A 10 17.99 32.47 -48.92
N LEU A 11 18.90 31.73 -48.28
CA LEU A 11 18.65 30.45 -47.59
C LEU A 11 17.91 30.76 -46.27
N LEU A 12 16.58 30.61 -46.28
CA LEU A 12 15.77 30.73 -45.07
C LEU A 12 15.92 29.43 -44.27
N LEU A 13 16.83 29.45 -43.30
CA LEU A 13 17.00 28.36 -42.33
C LEU A 13 15.83 28.41 -41.34
N GLY A 14 14.77 27.66 -41.65
CA GLY A 14 13.63 27.50 -40.75
C GLY A 14 14.06 26.72 -39.52
N LEU A 15 14.24 27.41 -38.39
CA LEU A 15 14.44 26.84 -37.07
C LEU A 15 13.12 26.20 -36.64
N ILE A 16 12.98 24.89 -36.87
CA ILE A 16 11.88 24.14 -36.33
C ILE A 16 12.13 24.01 -34.83
N PHE A 17 11.53 24.89 -34.05
CA PHE A 17 11.42 24.74 -32.60
C PHE A 17 10.47 23.56 -32.35
N VAL A 18 11.03 22.40 -32.18
CA VAL A 18 10.27 21.24 -31.65
C VAL A 18 9.98 21.57 -30.19
N TYR A 19 8.84 22.19 -29.93
CA TYR A 19 8.27 22.23 -28.60
C TYR A 19 7.93 20.78 -28.24
N GLY A 20 8.79 20.16 -27.45
CA GLY A 20 8.47 18.91 -26.79
C GLY A 20 7.32 19.18 -25.84
N PHE A 21 6.10 18.91 -26.29
CA PHE A 21 4.97 18.78 -25.41
C PHE A 21 5.24 17.53 -24.55
N THR A 22 5.77 17.72 -23.35
CA THR A 22 5.68 16.72 -22.31
C THR A 22 4.22 16.66 -21.92
N PHE A 23 3.50 15.65 -22.40
CA PHE A 23 2.21 15.27 -21.84
C PHE A 23 2.49 14.77 -20.44
N ASN A 24 2.43 15.65 -19.46
CA ASN A 24 2.24 15.24 -18.08
C ASN A 24 0.78 14.81 -17.98
N ASP A 25 0.54 13.51 -17.82
CA ASP A 25 -0.77 13.05 -17.41
C ASP A 25 -1.16 13.82 -16.15
N PRO A 26 -2.38 14.35 -16.08
CA PRO A 26 -2.80 15.11 -14.91
C PRO A 26 -2.77 14.21 -13.67
N GLU A 27 -1.94 14.59 -12.71
CA GLU A 27 -1.95 13.98 -11.37
C GLU A 27 -3.35 14.14 -10.79
N ARG A 28 -3.93 13.00 -10.38
CA ARG A 28 -5.25 12.97 -9.75
C ARG A 28 -5.10 12.88 -8.24
N GLU A 29 -5.94 13.59 -7.55
CA GLU A 29 -6.03 13.57 -6.10
C GLU A 29 -7.47 13.29 -5.70
N THR A 30 -7.63 12.36 -4.76
CA THR A 30 -8.89 12.14 -4.07
C THR A 30 -8.64 11.85 -2.59
N LYS A 31 -9.70 11.91 -1.79
CA LYS A 31 -9.65 11.56 -0.38
C LYS A 31 -10.66 10.47 -0.11
N VAL A 32 -10.22 9.46 0.63
CA VAL A 32 -11.10 8.38 1.06
C VAL A 32 -11.17 8.34 2.58
N ARG A 33 -12.36 8.02 3.07
CA ARG A 33 -12.58 7.71 4.49
C ARG A 33 -12.75 6.21 4.63
N VAL A 34 -11.99 5.63 5.55
CA VAL A 34 -12.15 4.23 5.95
C VAL A 34 -13.36 4.13 6.88
N ALA A 35 -14.27 3.22 6.59
CA ALA A 35 -15.47 3.02 7.37
C ALA A 35 -15.17 2.25 8.68
N PRO A 36 -15.94 2.47 9.77
CA PRO A 36 -15.71 1.83 11.07
C PRO A 36 -15.86 0.30 11.08
N ASP A 37 -16.54 -0.28 10.09
CA ASP A 37 -16.71 -1.71 9.89
C ASP A 37 -15.56 -2.34 9.08
N SER A 38 -14.53 -1.58 8.78
CA SER A 38 -13.27 -2.09 8.24
C SER A 38 -12.47 -2.80 9.32
N GLU A 39 -11.74 -3.82 8.91
CA GLU A 39 -10.99 -4.69 9.84
C GLU A 39 -9.62 -5.04 9.30
N VAL A 40 -8.63 -5.09 10.18
CA VAL A 40 -7.30 -5.65 9.91
C VAL A 40 -7.01 -6.69 10.98
N ILE A 41 -6.85 -7.94 10.57
CA ILE A 41 -6.54 -9.05 11.47
C ILE A 41 -5.16 -9.61 11.12
N ILE A 42 -4.30 -9.70 12.11
CA ILE A 42 -3.04 -10.43 12.00
C ILE A 42 -3.25 -11.80 12.64
N ALA A 43 -3.06 -12.87 11.88
CA ALA A 43 -3.14 -14.23 12.32
C ALA A 43 -1.77 -14.90 12.27
N GLY A 44 -1.41 -15.60 13.32
CA GLY A 44 -0.17 -16.36 13.43
C GLY A 44 -0.38 -17.68 14.11
N THR A 45 0.58 -18.59 13.94
CA THR A 45 0.58 -19.92 14.53
C THR A 45 1.77 -20.09 15.46
N THR A 46 1.63 -21.00 16.39
CA THR A 46 2.68 -21.49 17.26
C THR A 46 2.71 -23.01 17.18
N ASN A 47 3.72 -23.61 17.75
CA ASN A 47 3.78 -25.06 17.86
C ASN A 47 2.69 -25.69 18.75
N VAL A 48 1.81 -24.89 19.41
CA VAL A 48 0.77 -25.38 20.32
C VAL A 48 -0.63 -24.81 20.03
N ASN A 49 -0.74 -23.61 19.46
CA ASN A 49 -2.02 -22.95 19.16
C ASN A 49 -1.88 -21.86 18.09
N GLU A 50 -3.02 -21.33 17.67
CA GLU A 50 -3.13 -20.15 16.83
C GLU A 50 -3.46 -18.93 17.69
N PHE A 51 -3.13 -17.73 17.16
CA PHE A 51 -3.50 -16.45 17.76
C PHE A 51 -3.90 -15.45 16.68
N THR A 52 -4.71 -14.49 17.09
CA THR A 52 -5.09 -13.34 16.22
C THR A 52 -4.91 -12.05 16.99
N CYS A 53 -4.52 -10.99 16.26
CA CYS A 53 -4.52 -9.64 16.76
C CYS A 53 -5.38 -8.79 15.84
N THR A 54 -6.42 -8.17 16.35
CA THR A 54 -7.36 -7.35 15.57
C THR A 54 -7.06 -5.87 15.79
N TYR A 55 -7.01 -5.11 14.71
CA TYR A 55 -6.86 -3.65 14.76
C TYR A 55 -8.23 -2.98 14.77
N ASN A 56 -8.45 -2.09 15.72
CA ASN A 56 -9.65 -1.29 15.79
C ASN A 56 -9.54 -0.04 14.91
N LEU A 57 -10.13 -0.08 13.71
CA LEU A 57 -10.15 1.03 12.76
C LEU A 57 -11.09 2.17 13.15
N GLN A 58 -11.92 2.02 14.18
CA GLN A 58 -12.81 3.09 14.65
C GLN A 58 -12.04 4.32 15.16
N GLU A 59 -10.77 4.16 15.52
CA GLU A 59 -9.89 5.25 15.93
C GLU A 59 -9.21 5.95 14.75
N GLN A 60 -9.44 5.52 13.52
CA GLN A 60 -8.87 6.12 12.30
C GLN A 60 -9.72 7.34 11.87
N GLU A 61 -9.57 8.45 12.56
CA GLU A 61 -10.42 9.64 12.34
C GLU A 61 -10.06 10.44 11.07
N MET A 62 -8.87 10.28 10.50
CA MET A 62 -8.42 11.12 9.39
C MET A 62 -8.60 10.45 8.03
N PRO A 63 -9.13 11.20 7.04
CA PRO A 63 -9.20 10.69 5.68
C PRO A 63 -7.80 10.42 5.11
N ILE A 64 -7.70 9.36 4.31
CA ILE A 64 -6.48 9.03 3.58
C ILE A 64 -6.52 9.82 2.27
N ARG A 65 -5.46 10.58 2.02
CA ARG A 65 -5.25 11.29 0.76
C ARG A 65 -4.62 10.31 -0.23
N LEU A 66 -5.23 10.18 -1.39
CA LEU A 66 -4.74 9.37 -2.50
C LEU A 66 -4.27 10.31 -3.61
N GLU A 67 -2.99 10.21 -3.97
CA GLU A 67 -2.41 10.88 -5.13
C GLU A 67 -2.00 9.77 -6.10
N TYR A 68 -2.52 9.81 -7.33
CA TYR A 68 -2.31 8.73 -8.27
C TYR A 68 -2.23 9.19 -9.73
N ASP A 69 -1.52 8.40 -10.54
CA ASP A 69 -1.41 8.56 -11.98
C ASP A 69 -2.04 7.33 -12.65
N GLU A 70 -2.98 7.54 -13.56
CA GLU A 70 -3.54 6.48 -14.39
C GLU A 70 -2.64 6.26 -15.62
N LYS A 71 -2.17 5.03 -15.80
CA LYS A 71 -1.46 4.58 -17.00
C LYS A 71 -2.30 3.53 -17.70
N SER A 72 -1.91 3.18 -18.93
CA SER A 72 -2.67 2.25 -19.77
C SER A 72 -2.90 0.86 -19.14
N ASP A 73 -2.00 0.41 -18.28
CA ASP A 73 -1.95 -0.93 -17.71
C ASP A 73 -1.99 -0.97 -16.18
N GLN A 74 -1.83 0.17 -15.52
CA GLN A 74 -1.82 0.25 -14.05
C GLN A 74 -2.14 1.65 -13.54
N ILE A 75 -2.63 1.71 -12.32
CA ILE A 75 -2.79 2.93 -11.53
C ILE A 75 -1.65 2.98 -10.53
N LEU A 76 -0.82 4.03 -10.59
CA LEU A 76 0.32 4.23 -9.70
C LEU A 76 -0.05 5.20 -8.59
N PHE A 77 0.19 4.82 -7.34
CA PHE A 77 -0.06 5.65 -6.17
C PHE A 77 1.23 6.24 -5.62
N ARG A 78 1.26 7.55 -5.39
CA ARG A 78 2.39 8.26 -4.78
C ARG A 78 2.19 8.39 -3.27
N ASN A 79 0.95 8.66 -2.87
CA ASN A 79 0.58 8.87 -1.47
C ASN A 79 -0.73 8.12 -1.18
N ALA A 80 -0.62 6.88 -0.74
CA ALA A 80 -1.75 6.03 -0.36
C ALA A 80 -1.30 5.12 0.79
N GLU A 81 -1.16 5.71 1.99
CA GLU A 81 -0.61 5.02 3.16
C GLU A 81 -1.65 4.93 4.27
N LEU A 82 -1.89 3.71 4.73
CA LEU A 82 -2.61 3.40 5.96
C LEU A 82 -1.60 3.17 7.08
N LYS A 83 -1.70 3.95 8.16
CA LYS A 83 -0.83 3.82 9.34
C LYS A 83 -1.63 3.20 10.47
N LEU A 84 -1.14 2.08 10.96
CA LEU A 84 -1.74 1.32 12.05
C LEU A 84 -0.91 1.52 13.32
N VAL A 85 -1.50 2.14 14.34
CA VAL A 85 -0.85 2.37 15.63
C VAL A 85 -0.75 1.03 16.37
N ASN A 86 0.44 0.63 16.79
CA ASN A 86 0.68 -0.69 17.38
C ASN A 86 -0.12 -0.94 18.66
N ASP A 87 -0.38 0.11 19.44
CA ASP A 87 -1.13 0.01 20.70
C ASP A 87 -2.63 -0.23 20.49
N CYS A 88 -3.15 -0.01 19.27
CA CYS A 88 -4.55 -0.23 18.91
C CYS A 88 -4.83 -1.68 18.45
N PHE A 89 -3.83 -2.55 18.46
CA PHE A 89 -4.04 -3.98 18.23
C PHE A 89 -4.44 -4.69 19.54
N ASP A 90 -5.49 -5.50 19.48
CA ASP A 90 -5.89 -6.39 20.56
C ASP A 90 -5.70 -7.86 20.16
N CYS A 91 -4.84 -8.55 20.88
CA CYS A 91 -4.53 -9.96 20.69
C CYS A 91 -5.24 -10.86 21.72
N GLY A 92 -6.27 -10.34 22.42
CA GLY A 92 -7.07 -11.11 23.38
C GLY A 92 -6.51 -11.15 24.80
N GLY A 93 -5.53 -10.30 25.16
CA GLY A 93 -5.06 -10.19 26.55
C GLY A 93 -3.79 -9.37 26.73
N ARG A 94 -3.62 -8.84 27.96
CA ARG A 94 -2.53 -7.91 28.27
C ARG A 94 -1.13 -8.47 27.99
N ALA A 95 -0.91 -9.74 28.29
CA ALA A 95 0.41 -10.35 28.14
C ALA A 95 0.78 -10.50 26.65
N ILE A 96 -0.14 -11.00 25.84
CA ILE A 96 0.10 -11.14 24.39
C ILE A 96 0.15 -9.79 23.67
N ASN A 97 -0.66 -8.81 24.08
CA ASN A 97 -0.58 -7.44 23.55
C ASN A 97 0.81 -6.82 23.81
N LYS A 98 1.33 -7.01 25.03
CA LYS A 98 2.67 -6.54 25.37
C LYS A 98 3.75 -7.23 24.52
N ASP A 99 3.66 -8.56 24.37
CA ASP A 99 4.59 -9.33 23.55
C ASP A 99 4.56 -8.87 22.08
N PHE A 100 3.37 -8.58 21.56
CA PHE A 100 3.19 -8.05 20.21
C PHE A 100 3.83 -6.66 20.05
N GLN A 101 3.63 -5.76 21.00
CA GLN A 101 4.24 -4.43 21.02
C GLN A 101 5.78 -4.51 21.12
N GLU A 102 6.31 -5.40 21.95
CA GLU A 102 7.75 -5.64 22.08
C GLU A 102 8.33 -6.19 20.77
N LEU A 103 7.65 -7.16 20.12
CA LEU A 103 8.04 -7.72 18.83
C LEU A 103 8.13 -6.63 17.75
N LEU A 104 7.15 -5.75 17.69
CA LEU A 104 7.11 -4.65 16.71
C LEU A 104 8.07 -3.49 17.07
N LYS A 105 8.78 -3.58 18.20
CA LYS A 105 9.68 -2.52 18.71
C LYS A 105 8.95 -1.18 18.86
N THR A 106 7.72 -1.22 19.41
CA THR A 106 6.74 -0.11 19.45
C THR A 106 7.31 1.16 20.04
N GLU A 107 8.18 1.10 21.04
CA GLU A 107 8.82 2.30 21.64
C GLU A 107 9.58 3.13 20.60
N LYS A 108 10.18 2.49 19.59
CA LYS A 108 10.96 3.15 18.53
C LYS A 108 10.15 3.31 17.25
N HIS A 109 9.24 2.40 17.00
CA HIS A 109 8.43 2.31 15.79
C HIS A 109 6.96 2.12 16.16
N PRO A 110 6.24 3.19 16.54
CA PRO A 110 4.90 3.08 17.12
C PRO A 110 3.81 2.68 16.12
N GLN A 111 4.16 2.53 14.86
CA GLN A 111 3.20 2.29 13.78
C GLN A 111 3.72 1.27 12.77
N VAL A 112 2.81 0.46 12.25
CA VAL A 112 2.97 -0.29 11.01
C VAL A 112 2.41 0.55 9.87
N GLY A 113 3.14 0.65 8.76
CA GLY A 113 2.70 1.33 7.54
C GLY A 113 2.33 0.32 6.45
N LEU A 114 1.18 0.53 5.82
CA LEU A 114 0.77 -0.17 4.59
C LEU A 114 0.60 0.89 3.50
N LYS A 115 1.47 0.88 2.50
CA LYS A 115 1.44 1.80 1.38
C LYS A 115 1.09 1.07 0.10
N LEU A 116 0.00 1.46 -0.52
CA LEU A 116 -0.36 1.01 -1.87
C LEU A 116 0.57 1.69 -2.87
N LEU A 117 1.20 0.91 -3.73
CA LEU A 117 2.13 1.40 -4.75
C LEU A 117 1.46 1.45 -6.12
N TYR A 118 0.76 0.39 -6.48
CA TYR A 118 0.03 0.29 -7.74
C TYR A 118 -1.12 -0.70 -7.65
N VAL A 119 -2.08 -0.53 -8.56
CA VAL A 119 -3.15 -1.48 -8.86
C VAL A 119 -3.11 -1.77 -10.35
N GLU A 120 -3.08 -3.04 -10.72
CA GLU A 120 -3.30 -3.49 -12.09
C GLU A 120 -4.82 -3.73 -12.27
N PRO A 121 -5.53 -2.94 -13.12
CA PRO A 121 -6.95 -3.08 -13.29
C PRO A 121 -7.32 -4.50 -13.73
N PRO A 122 -8.43 -5.06 -13.26
CA PRO A 122 -8.85 -6.39 -13.66
C PRO A 122 -9.21 -6.43 -15.14
N SER A 123 -9.03 -7.57 -15.79
CA SER A 123 -9.68 -7.85 -17.07
C SER A 123 -11.21 -7.79 -16.86
N ALA A 124 -11.96 -7.40 -17.88
CA ALA A 124 -13.36 -6.95 -17.84
C ALA A 124 -14.38 -7.80 -17.05
N ASP A 125 -14.04 -9.01 -16.62
CA ASP A 125 -14.92 -9.95 -15.91
C ASP A 125 -14.37 -10.40 -14.54
N GLN A 126 -13.31 -9.77 -14.01
CA GLN A 126 -12.67 -10.21 -12.77
C GLN A 126 -12.81 -9.15 -11.68
N SER A 127 -13.24 -9.58 -10.50
CA SER A 127 -13.25 -8.76 -9.28
C SER A 127 -11.93 -8.78 -8.51
N MET A 128 -10.97 -9.60 -8.96
CA MET A 128 -9.62 -9.67 -8.38
C MET A 128 -8.70 -8.69 -9.10
N VAL A 129 -7.93 -7.94 -8.34
CA VAL A 129 -6.94 -6.99 -8.83
C VAL A 129 -5.56 -7.32 -8.26
N ASP A 130 -4.55 -7.29 -9.12
CA ASP A 130 -3.16 -7.38 -8.71
C ASP A 130 -2.71 -6.05 -8.11
N VAL A 131 -2.12 -6.08 -6.93
CA VAL A 131 -1.64 -4.88 -6.23
C VAL A 131 -0.21 -5.04 -5.77
N GLY A 132 0.55 -3.95 -5.87
CA GLY A 132 1.83 -3.81 -5.21
C GLY A 132 1.67 -3.01 -3.93
N VAL A 133 2.13 -3.57 -2.81
CA VAL A 133 2.08 -2.90 -1.50
C VAL A 133 3.46 -2.87 -0.86
N GLU A 134 3.83 -1.75 -0.27
CA GLU A 134 4.98 -1.65 0.63
C GLU A 134 4.48 -1.74 2.07
N ILE A 135 5.08 -2.62 2.84
CA ILE A 135 4.79 -2.78 4.26
C ILE A 135 6.02 -2.38 5.04
N LYS A 136 5.82 -1.52 6.04
CA LYS A 136 6.86 -1.05 6.93
C LYS A 136 6.57 -1.50 8.35
N ILE A 137 7.44 -2.35 8.90
CA ILE A 137 7.35 -2.89 10.28
C ILE A 137 8.70 -2.67 10.95
N ALA A 138 8.69 -2.17 12.18
CA ALA A 138 9.88 -1.95 13.01
C ALA A 138 11.03 -1.22 12.29
N GLY A 139 10.70 -0.30 11.38
CA GLY A 139 11.65 0.48 10.60
C GLY A 139 12.12 -0.17 9.29
N VAL A 140 11.78 -1.43 9.04
CA VAL A 140 12.15 -2.16 7.82
C VAL A 140 10.99 -2.15 6.83
N SER A 141 11.24 -1.80 5.56
CA SER A 141 10.25 -1.81 4.48
C SER A 141 10.47 -3.01 3.56
N ARG A 142 9.36 -3.63 3.13
CA ARG A 142 9.35 -4.71 2.13
C ARG A 142 8.18 -4.51 1.18
N THR A 143 8.38 -4.88 -0.07
CA THR A 143 7.34 -4.80 -1.12
C THR A 143 6.82 -6.20 -1.43
N TYR A 144 5.50 -6.31 -1.50
CA TYR A 144 4.79 -7.54 -1.84
C TYR A 144 3.87 -7.29 -3.02
N LYS A 145 3.72 -8.31 -3.87
CA LYS A 145 2.65 -8.38 -4.87
C LYS A 145 1.62 -9.38 -4.36
N THR A 146 0.35 -9.01 -4.41
CA THR A 146 -0.77 -9.86 -3.98
C THR A 146 -2.02 -9.55 -4.80
N GLU A 147 -2.97 -10.47 -4.77
CA GLU A 147 -4.30 -10.27 -5.34
C GLU A 147 -5.27 -9.85 -4.24
N LEU A 148 -6.08 -8.84 -4.50
CA LEU A 148 -7.16 -8.39 -3.62
C LEU A 148 -8.48 -8.43 -4.39
N HIS A 149 -9.55 -8.79 -3.69
CA HIS A 149 -10.90 -8.64 -4.21
C HIS A 149 -11.34 -7.19 -4.00
N CYS A 150 -11.76 -6.53 -5.09
CA CYS A 150 -12.24 -5.15 -5.06
C CYS A 150 -13.65 -5.07 -5.63
N ASP A 151 -14.60 -4.61 -4.81
CA ASP A 151 -15.97 -4.31 -5.21
C ASP A 151 -16.19 -2.80 -5.14
N GLN A 152 -16.58 -2.20 -6.27
CA GLN A 152 -16.81 -0.76 -6.41
C GLN A 152 -18.29 -0.43 -6.64
N SER A 153 -19.21 -1.37 -6.37
CA SER A 153 -20.63 -1.20 -6.71
C SER A 153 -21.34 -0.05 -5.96
N LYS A 154 -20.93 0.26 -4.73
CA LYS A 154 -21.44 1.36 -3.91
C LYS A 154 -20.36 2.15 -3.18
N ASN A 155 -19.45 1.42 -2.53
CA ASN A 155 -18.26 1.91 -1.84
C ASN A 155 -17.08 1.06 -2.31
N ILE A 156 -15.87 1.58 -2.20
CA ILE A 156 -14.68 0.79 -2.48
C ILE A 156 -14.52 -0.22 -1.34
N CYS A 157 -14.81 -1.48 -1.62
CA CYS A 157 -14.61 -2.58 -0.67
C CYS A 157 -13.42 -3.42 -1.13
N VAL A 158 -12.40 -3.52 -0.30
CA VAL A 158 -11.16 -4.26 -0.57
C VAL A 158 -11.03 -5.39 0.44
N ASN A 159 -10.95 -6.62 -0.04
CA ASN A 159 -10.75 -7.81 0.79
C ASN A 159 -9.56 -8.61 0.28
N GLY A 160 -8.72 -9.06 1.19
CA GLY A 160 -7.60 -9.91 0.83
C GLY A 160 -6.77 -10.39 1.98
N THR A 161 -5.81 -11.23 1.67
CA THR A 161 -4.87 -11.79 2.63
C THR A 161 -3.46 -11.65 2.11
N LEU A 162 -2.59 -11.05 2.93
CA LEU A 162 -1.15 -11.04 2.68
C LEU A 162 -0.46 -12.03 3.60
N THR A 163 0.44 -12.82 3.04
CA THR A 163 1.33 -13.68 3.81
C THR A 163 2.70 -13.01 3.92
N LEU A 164 3.16 -12.81 5.15
CA LEU A 164 4.41 -12.13 5.49
C LEU A 164 5.28 -13.07 6.32
N ARG A 165 6.58 -12.79 6.36
CA ARG A 165 7.51 -13.44 7.28
C ARG A 165 8.09 -12.43 8.25
N LEU A 166 8.11 -12.75 9.54
CA LEU A 166 8.73 -11.91 10.56
C LEU A 166 10.21 -11.64 10.26
N SER A 167 10.91 -12.66 9.77
CA SER A 167 12.32 -12.58 9.36
C SER A 167 12.58 -11.57 8.24
N ASP A 168 11.62 -11.32 7.34
CA ASP A 168 11.74 -10.29 6.30
C ASP A 168 11.89 -8.88 6.91
N PHE A 169 11.38 -8.67 8.11
CA PHE A 169 11.42 -7.40 8.85
C PHE A 169 12.47 -7.39 9.96
N GLU A 170 13.40 -8.34 9.96
CA GLU A 170 14.44 -8.45 10.99
C GLU A 170 13.85 -8.58 12.40
N LEU A 171 12.69 -9.28 12.48
CA LEU A 171 12.02 -9.61 13.71
C LEU A 171 12.31 -11.05 14.09
N GLU A 172 12.62 -11.26 15.36
CA GLU A 172 12.75 -12.61 15.91
C GLU A 172 11.46 -13.00 16.61
N ALA A 173 10.88 -14.10 16.19
CA ALA A 173 9.68 -14.64 16.82
C ALA A 173 9.93 -14.87 18.34
N PRO A 174 9.03 -14.40 19.21
CA PRO A 174 9.20 -14.54 20.65
C PRO A 174 9.22 -16.01 21.07
N LYS A 175 10.13 -16.36 21.98
CA LYS A 175 10.20 -17.68 22.61
C LYS A 175 9.67 -17.57 24.05
N LYS A 176 8.55 -18.21 24.31
CA LYS A 176 7.90 -18.20 25.63
C LYS A 176 8.10 -19.51 26.39
N MET A 177 7.96 -19.46 27.70
CA MET A 177 8.10 -20.63 28.58
C MET A 177 9.44 -21.37 28.35
N LEU A 178 10.57 -20.67 28.47
CA LEU A 178 11.93 -21.21 28.26
C LEU A 178 12.13 -21.83 26.85
N GLY A 179 11.42 -21.31 25.83
CA GLY A 179 11.55 -21.78 24.46
C GLY A 179 10.63 -22.96 24.10
N MET A 180 9.72 -23.37 24.98
CA MET A 180 8.75 -24.41 24.67
C MET A 180 7.66 -23.95 23.72
N ILE A 181 7.23 -22.67 23.80
CA ILE A 181 6.30 -22.08 22.85
C ILE A 181 7.12 -21.26 21.84
N LYS A 182 6.96 -21.59 20.56
CA LYS A 182 7.61 -20.94 19.44
C LYS A 182 6.56 -20.43 18.48
N VAL A 183 6.60 -19.15 18.17
CA VAL A 183 5.80 -18.54 17.11
C VAL A 183 6.43 -18.86 15.76
N ASP A 184 5.62 -19.21 14.77
CA ASP A 184 6.06 -19.44 13.42
C ASP A 184 6.50 -18.13 12.75
N ASP A 185 7.42 -18.22 11.80
CA ASP A 185 7.92 -17.06 11.07
C ASP A 185 6.87 -16.47 10.12
N GLU A 186 5.95 -17.32 9.62
CA GLU A 186 4.88 -16.91 8.72
C GLU A 186 3.69 -16.36 9.50
N ILE A 187 3.22 -15.19 9.08
CA ILE A 187 1.99 -14.57 9.57
C ILE A 187 1.08 -14.20 8.39
N LYS A 188 -0.23 -14.17 8.63
CA LYS A 188 -1.24 -13.76 7.65
C LYS A 188 -1.90 -12.47 8.11
N VAL A 189 -1.99 -11.51 7.21
CA VAL A 189 -2.69 -10.24 7.42
C VAL A 189 -3.94 -10.25 6.58
N HIS A 190 -5.10 -10.36 7.22
CA HIS A 190 -6.40 -10.27 6.57
C HIS A 190 -6.86 -8.82 6.60
N LEU A 191 -7.24 -8.31 5.44
CA LEU A 191 -7.71 -6.95 5.24
C LEU A 191 -9.16 -6.99 4.76
N THR A 192 -10.03 -6.27 5.46
CA THR A 192 -11.38 -5.95 5.00
C THR A 192 -11.56 -4.46 5.15
N LEU A 193 -11.38 -3.71 4.07
CA LEU A 193 -11.46 -2.25 4.07
C LEU A 193 -12.68 -1.82 3.28
N GLN A 194 -13.53 -1.04 3.92
CA GLN A 194 -14.63 -0.32 3.28
C GLN A 194 -14.28 1.16 3.26
N MET A 195 -14.27 1.74 2.08
CA MET A 195 -13.86 3.13 1.89
C MET A 195 -14.89 3.89 1.07
N SER A 196 -15.10 5.15 1.42
CA SER A 196 -15.91 6.08 0.64
C SER A 196 -15.09 7.28 0.25
N GLU A 197 -15.27 7.74 -0.98
CA GLU A 197 -14.72 9.00 -1.46
C GLU A 197 -15.46 10.19 -0.80
N ILE A 198 -14.72 11.27 -0.49
CA ILE A 198 -15.23 12.48 0.19
C ILE A 198 -14.71 13.76 -0.44
#